data_a0949178d9a5baad7eb8333c013162be
#
_entry.id   a0949178d9a5baad7eb8333c013162be
#
_cell.length_a   1.000
_cell.length_b   1.000
_cell.length_c   1.000
_cell.angle_alpha   90.00
_cell.angle_beta   90.00
_cell.angle_gamma   90.00
#
_symmetry.space_group_name_H-M   'P 1'
#
loop_
_entity.id
_entity.type
_entity.pdbx_description
1 polymer ?
#
loop_
_entity_poly.entity_id
_entity_poly.type
_entity_poly.pdbx_seq_one_letter_code
_entity_poly.pdbx_strand_id
1 'polypeptide(L)'
;MLRKITAMTLGIGHILHWNDRNLLEFPEDLKQNRDRVYQLYIKNNFIEVLPGWINSLAKLTHIYVDNNKLSTFPAELCELKGLEVLCAPHNSITEIPSTLTALKRLTQLNLSRNRIRNVPGDVLNMPSLWLLDLSHNEIQTLPEVYPDGLYYGEILLNGNKLISVPDNLSRLKNIEYLSLAHNKLLYAPAVAFRSEANINIDHNPFLNYVPATIKAENCGTQQFLEAHMLPNITLTCNCRDLIISPKIKEVFSVRGNAHCPTLKEFALRALYVWKTPFSKDCVPRHLCEQLSSGPAASCMQCLRPMFTYSYVCLLQYESHTHFNAQYFCSKSCHGAFKQLITNRYQMVLQELNFKIKPYDFFQS
;
A
#
# COMPACT_ATOMS: atom_id res chain seq x y z
N MET A 1 25.64 -37.28 10.24
CA MET A 1 26.46 -37.67 9.06
C MET A 1 26.26 -36.65 7.98
N LEU A 2 27.13 -35.65 7.95
CA LEU A 2 27.17 -34.63 6.90
C LEU A 2 27.59 -35.35 5.61
N ARG A 3 26.66 -35.56 4.69
CA ARG A 3 27.03 -35.92 3.32
C ARG A 3 27.78 -34.72 2.72
N LYS A 4 29.12 -34.86 2.58
CA LYS A 4 29.90 -33.99 1.71
C LYS A 4 29.21 -33.99 0.35
N ILE A 5 28.64 -32.86 -0.02
CA ILE A 5 28.09 -32.65 -1.37
C ILE A 5 29.34 -32.64 -2.26
N THR A 6 29.59 -33.77 -2.90
CA THR A 6 30.65 -33.92 -3.90
C THR A 6 30.44 -32.83 -4.96
N ALA A 7 31.50 -32.10 -5.28
CA ALA A 7 31.51 -31.08 -6.32
C ALA A 7 30.84 -31.65 -7.59
N MET A 8 29.58 -31.33 -7.76
CA MET A 8 28.95 -31.51 -9.06
C MET A 8 29.62 -30.53 -10.02
N THR A 9 30.22 -31.09 -11.06
CA THR A 9 30.69 -30.33 -12.22
C THR A 9 29.63 -29.32 -12.58
N LEU A 10 29.90 -28.04 -12.27
CA LEU A 10 29.11 -26.92 -12.70
C LEU A 10 29.08 -26.97 -14.22
N GLY A 11 27.99 -27.42 -14.80
CA GLY A 11 27.76 -27.33 -16.23
C GLY A 11 27.98 -25.90 -16.69
N ILE A 12 28.22 -25.73 -17.99
CA ILE A 12 28.43 -24.43 -18.63
C ILE A 12 27.17 -23.58 -18.55
N GLY A 13 26.74 -23.21 -17.36
CA GLY A 13 25.50 -22.48 -17.16
C GLY A 13 25.43 -21.98 -15.73
N HIS A 14 25.62 -20.81 -15.60
CA HIS A 14 25.43 -19.77 -14.62
C HIS A 14 24.20 -19.90 -13.68
N ILE A 15 23.41 -20.95 -13.72
CA ILE A 15 22.21 -21.22 -12.93
C ILE A 15 22.45 -22.43 -12.04
N LEU A 16 22.27 -22.24 -10.73
CA LEU A 16 22.45 -23.30 -9.74
C LEU A 16 21.12 -23.69 -9.10
N HIS A 17 20.82 -24.99 -9.12
CA HIS A 17 19.64 -25.56 -8.49
C HIS A 17 20.03 -26.43 -7.28
N TRP A 18 19.82 -25.86 -6.10
CA TRP A 18 20.06 -26.54 -4.82
C TRP A 18 18.79 -26.65 -3.97
N ASN A 19 17.67 -26.77 -4.64
CA ASN A 19 16.38 -26.99 -4.02
C ASN A 19 16.31 -28.39 -3.37
N ASP A 20 15.51 -28.51 -2.31
CA ASP A 20 15.12 -29.80 -1.69
C ASP A 20 16.30 -30.65 -1.23
N ARG A 21 17.35 -30.04 -0.69
CA ARG A 21 18.59 -30.74 -0.28
C ARG A 21 18.78 -30.87 1.21
N ASN A 22 17.82 -30.44 2.01
CA ASN A 22 17.92 -30.43 3.48
C ASN A 22 19.15 -29.67 4.00
N LEU A 23 19.53 -28.59 3.32
CA LEU A 23 20.67 -27.76 3.71
C LEU A 23 20.33 -26.97 4.98
N LEU A 24 21.20 -27.03 5.96
CA LEU A 24 21.13 -26.23 7.19
C LEU A 24 21.90 -24.92 7.05
N GLU A 25 22.93 -24.92 6.23
CA GLU A 25 23.82 -23.79 6.00
C GLU A 25 23.97 -23.53 4.49
N PHE A 26 24.35 -22.32 4.17
CA PHE A 26 24.62 -21.91 2.81
C PHE A 26 25.94 -22.55 2.34
N PRO A 27 25.96 -23.24 1.20
CA PRO A 27 27.12 -24.04 0.80
C PRO A 27 28.35 -23.20 0.47
N GLU A 28 29.45 -23.45 1.15
CA GLU A 28 30.71 -22.73 0.96
C GLU A 28 31.39 -22.99 -0.38
N ASP A 29 31.07 -24.11 -1.05
CA ASP A 29 31.58 -24.44 -2.37
C ASP A 29 31.27 -23.35 -3.43
N LEU A 30 30.25 -22.53 -3.18
CA LEU A 30 29.94 -21.35 -4.02
C LEU A 30 31.06 -20.32 -4.05
N LYS A 31 31.86 -20.17 -2.99
CA LYS A 31 32.99 -19.25 -2.96
C LYS A 31 34.01 -19.52 -4.06
N GLN A 32 34.20 -20.79 -4.41
CA GLN A 32 35.17 -21.20 -5.43
C GLN A 32 34.70 -20.90 -6.86
N ASN A 33 33.37 -20.76 -7.06
CA ASN A 33 32.75 -20.53 -8.37
C ASN A 33 32.01 -19.19 -8.47
N ARG A 34 32.35 -18.25 -7.58
CA ARG A 34 31.67 -16.94 -7.41
C ARG A 34 31.49 -16.14 -8.70
N ASP A 35 32.43 -16.21 -9.62
CA ASP A 35 32.41 -15.41 -10.86
C ASP A 35 31.54 -16.02 -11.97
N ARG A 36 30.86 -17.14 -11.71
CA ARG A 36 30.08 -17.88 -12.71
C ARG A 36 28.61 -18.01 -12.36
N VAL A 37 28.18 -17.56 -11.17
CA VAL A 37 26.81 -17.70 -10.70
C VAL A 37 26.01 -16.45 -11.02
N TYR A 38 24.97 -16.60 -11.84
CA TYR A 38 24.02 -15.54 -12.16
C TYR A 38 22.66 -15.75 -11.52
N GLN A 39 22.23 -17.00 -11.39
CA GLN A 39 20.97 -17.32 -10.74
C GLN A 39 21.16 -18.44 -9.72
N LEU A 40 20.56 -18.31 -8.56
CA LEU A 40 20.66 -19.25 -7.47
C LEU A 40 19.27 -19.64 -6.96
N TYR A 41 18.96 -20.92 -7.12
CA TYR A 41 17.76 -21.55 -6.59
C TYR A 41 18.12 -22.45 -5.43
N ILE A 42 17.74 -22.06 -4.21
CA ILE A 42 18.06 -22.79 -2.98
C ILE A 42 16.80 -22.96 -2.12
N LYS A 43 15.69 -23.23 -2.80
CA LYS A 43 14.36 -23.39 -2.19
C LYS A 43 14.23 -24.66 -1.38
N ASN A 44 13.26 -24.68 -0.45
CA ASN A 44 12.89 -25.87 0.33
C ASN A 44 14.09 -26.48 1.08
N ASN A 45 14.78 -25.65 1.86
CA ASN A 45 15.88 -26.07 2.71
C ASN A 45 15.64 -25.59 4.16
N PHE A 46 16.63 -25.68 5.03
CA PHE A 46 16.53 -25.25 6.42
C PHE A 46 17.54 -24.16 6.76
N ILE A 47 17.88 -23.30 5.79
CA ILE A 47 18.87 -22.25 5.92
C ILE A 47 18.31 -21.14 6.81
N GLU A 48 19.04 -20.80 7.87
CA GLU A 48 18.64 -19.76 8.83
C GLU A 48 19.27 -18.40 8.53
N VAL A 49 20.45 -18.38 7.90
CA VAL A 49 21.21 -17.16 7.63
C VAL A 49 21.87 -17.23 6.26
N LEU A 50 21.77 -16.15 5.49
CA LEU A 50 22.61 -15.96 4.32
C LEU A 50 24.01 -15.52 4.79
N PRO A 51 25.09 -16.07 4.22
CA PRO A 51 26.43 -15.74 4.69
C PRO A 51 26.85 -14.32 4.31
N GLY A 52 27.68 -13.68 5.14
CA GLY A 52 28.23 -12.36 4.84
C GLY A 52 29.04 -12.31 3.55
N TRP A 53 29.64 -13.41 3.12
CA TRP A 53 30.37 -13.47 1.86
C TRP A 53 29.46 -13.53 0.61
N ILE A 54 28.12 -13.44 0.75
CA ILE A 54 27.17 -13.44 -0.38
C ILE A 54 27.49 -12.36 -1.42
N ASN A 55 28.03 -11.21 -0.99
CA ASN A 55 28.48 -10.12 -1.86
C ASN A 55 29.60 -10.54 -2.83
N SER A 56 30.35 -11.62 -2.51
CA SER A 56 31.37 -12.14 -3.42
C SER A 56 30.80 -12.74 -4.71
N LEU A 57 29.48 -13.06 -4.75
CA LEU A 57 28.76 -13.51 -5.94
C LEU A 57 28.40 -12.29 -6.84
N ALA A 58 29.39 -11.52 -7.27
CA ALA A 58 29.21 -10.23 -7.91
C ALA A 58 28.37 -10.24 -9.20
N LYS A 59 28.23 -11.40 -9.85
CA LYS A 59 27.42 -11.58 -11.05
C LYS A 59 25.99 -12.08 -10.78
N LEU A 60 25.62 -12.27 -9.50
CA LEU A 60 24.30 -12.76 -9.11
C LEU A 60 23.24 -11.72 -9.47
N THR A 61 22.29 -12.11 -10.30
CA THR A 61 21.13 -11.31 -10.72
C THR A 61 19.84 -11.81 -10.10
N HIS A 62 19.72 -13.10 -9.81
CA HIS A 62 18.52 -13.70 -9.26
C HIS A 62 18.86 -14.63 -8.10
N ILE A 63 18.13 -14.45 -6.99
CA ILE A 63 18.23 -15.32 -5.83
C ILE A 63 16.83 -15.76 -5.37
N TYR A 64 16.65 -17.07 -5.27
CA TYR A 64 15.41 -17.70 -4.82
C TYR A 64 15.72 -18.58 -3.60
N VAL A 65 15.28 -18.13 -2.43
CA VAL A 65 15.49 -18.79 -1.11
C VAL A 65 14.15 -19.11 -0.44
N ASP A 66 13.15 -19.42 -1.24
CA ASP A 66 11.80 -19.72 -0.81
C ASP A 66 11.78 -20.91 0.15
N ASN A 67 10.87 -20.88 1.13
CA ASN A 67 10.66 -21.97 2.08
C ASN A 67 11.97 -22.42 2.77
N ASN A 68 12.55 -21.49 3.51
CA ASN A 68 13.71 -21.66 4.38
C ASN A 68 13.38 -21.17 5.80
N LYS A 69 14.37 -20.93 6.63
CA LYS A 69 14.21 -20.43 8.00
C LYS A 69 14.88 -19.07 8.22
N LEU A 70 15.05 -18.30 7.14
CA LEU A 70 15.70 -16.99 7.21
C LEU A 70 14.93 -16.04 8.14
N SER A 71 15.64 -15.40 9.07
CA SER A 71 15.06 -14.41 9.98
C SER A 71 15.38 -12.97 9.58
N THR A 72 16.46 -12.75 8.84
CA THR A 72 16.94 -11.45 8.36
C THR A 72 17.80 -11.60 7.12
N PHE A 73 18.14 -10.47 6.49
CA PHE A 73 19.15 -10.40 5.44
C PHE A 73 20.43 -9.76 5.95
N PRO A 74 21.60 -10.31 5.58
CA PRO A 74 22.88 -9.66 5.91
C PRO A 74 23.06 -8.36 5.10
N ALA A 75 23.76 -7.40 5.66
CA ALA A 75 24.03 -6.12 4.99
C ALA A 75 24.76 -6.30 3.65
N GLU A 76 25.60 -7.30 3.57
CA GLU A 76 26.39 -7.65 2.38
C GLU A 76 25.52 -8.05 1.18
N LEU A 77 24.28 -8.55 1.38
CA LEU A 77 23.33 -8.80 0.30
C LEU A 77 23.06 -7.50 -0.48
N CYS A 78 23.04 -6.36 0.21
CA CYS A 78 22.76 -5.05 -0.38
C CYS A 78 23.94 -4.52 -1.24
N GLU A 79 25.07 -5.19 -1.23
CA GLU A 79 26.23 -4.87 -2.08
C GLU A 79 26.13 -5.51 -3.47
N LEU A 80 25.22 -6.44 -3.69
CA LEU A 80 24.97 -7.08 -4.98
C LEU A 80 24.27 -6.13 -5.97
N LYS A 81 25.00 -5.16 -6.50
CA LYS A 81 24.47 -4.08 -7.37
C LYS A 81 23.80 -4.58 -8.66
N GLY A 82 24.10 -5.82 -9.07
CA GLY A 82 23.52 -6.47 -10.23
C GLY A 82 22.23 -7.24 -9.95
N LEU A 83 21.80 -7.31 -8.68
CA LEU A 83 20.61 -8.11 -8.30
C LEU A 83 19.33 -7.49 -8.86
N GLU A 84 18.58 -8.29 -9.59
CA GLU A 84 17.32 -7.94 -10.27
C GLU A 84 16.12 -8.61 -9.61
N VAL A 85 16.29 -9.82 -9.07
CA VAL A 85 15.23 -10.58 -8.42
C VAL A 85 15.69 -11.11 -7.08
N LEU A 86 14.91 -10.79 -6.02
CA LEU A 86 15.06 -11.34 -4.68
C LEU A 86 13.73 -11.97 -4.25
N CYS A 87 13.70 -13.30 -4.18
CA CYS A 87 12.55 -14.08 -3.73
C CYS A 87 12.89 -14.86 -2.48
N ALA A 88 12.23 -14.54 -1.37
CA ALA A 88 12.36 -15.21 -0.08
C ALA A 88 10.99 -15.43 0.60
N PRO A 89 9.95 -15.88 -0.11
CA PRO A 89 8.67 -16.17 0.52
C PRO A 89 8.78 -17.39 1.44
N HIS A 90 7.82 -17.55 2.36
CA HIS A 90 7.78 -18.66 3.31
C HIS A 90 9.07 -18.78 4.14
N ASN A 91 9.47 -17.68 4.78
CA ASN A 91 10.56 -17.63 5.73
C ASN A 91 10.07 -17.06 7.09
N SER A 92 10.99 -16.66 7.94
CA SER A 92 10.68 -16.04 9.25
C SER A 92 11.20 -14.61 9.35
N ILE A 93 11.33 -13.91 8.22
CA ILE A 93 11.89 -12.56 8.13
C ILE A 93 10.98 -11.58 8.87
N THR A 94 11.56 -10.80 9.79
CA THR A 94 10.82 -9.86 10.65
C THR A 94 10.94 -8.41 10.21
N GLU A 95 11.98 -8.08 9.44
CA GLU A 95 12.24 -6.71 8.99
C GLU A 95 12.87 -6.67 7.60
N ILE A 96 12.65 -5.57 6.91
CA ILE A 96 13.31 -5.25 5.64
C ILE A 96 14.40 -4.22 5.95
N PRO A 97 15.68 -4.52 5.71
CA PRO A 97 16.74 -3.55 5.98
C PRO A 97 16.62 -2.35 5.03
N SER A 98 16.73 -1.13 5.56
CA SER A 98 16.68 0.10 4.74
C SER A 98 17.82 0.15 3.70
N THR A 99 18.93 -0.51 3.98
CA THR A 99 20.06 -0.69 3.04
C THR A 99 19.68 -1.43 1.75
N LEU A 100 18.55 -2.17 1.72
CA LEU A 100 18.08 -2.87 0.53
C LEU A 100 17.87 -1.92 -0.66
N THR A 101 17.61 -0.64 -0.40
CA THR A 101 17.47 0.41 -1.41
C THR A 101 18.75 0.70 -2.20
N ALA A 102 19.88 0.15 -1.79
CA ALA A 102 21.13 0.19 -2.55
C ALA A 102 21.09 -0.71 -3.81
N LEU A 103 20.15 -1.65 -3.89
CA LEU A 103 19.92 -2.53 -5.04
C LEU A 103 19.15 -1.80 -6.14
N LYS A 104 19.82 -0.92 -6.86
CA LYS A 104 19.19 -0.03 -7.88
C LYS A 104 18.63 -0.76 -9.10
N ARG A 105 19.00 -2.02 -9.32
CA ARG A 105 18.51 -2.85 -10.42
C ARG A 105 17.40 -3.81 -10.02
N LEU A 106 17.03 -3.84 -8.73
CA LEU A 106 16.01 -4.76 -8.24
C LEU A 106 14.65 -4.41 -8.86
N THR A 107 14.11 -5.35 -9.65
CA THR A 107 12.83 -5.24 -10.33
C THR A 107 11.74 -6.03 -9.62
N GLN A 108 12.13 -7.11 -8.92
CA GLN A 108 11.19 -7.97 -8.22
C GLN A 108 11.68 -8.27 -6.81
N LEU A 109 10.83 -7.94 -5.82
CA LEU A 109 11.03 -8.26 -4.42
C LEU A 109 9.81 -9.05 -3.91
N ASN A 110 10.00 -10.33 -3.64
CA ASN A 110 8.97 -11.18 -3.04
C ASN A 110 9.41 -11.62 -1.63
N LEU A 111 8.73 -11.11 -0.62
CA LEU A 111 8.88 -11.44 0.80
C LEU A 111 7.55 -11.92 1.40
N SER A 112 6.67 -12.49 0.59
CA SER A 112 5.38 -12.97 1.06
C SER A 112 5.53 -14.11 2.08
N ARG A 113 4.52 -14.28 2.94
CA ARG A 113 4.49 -15.33 3.97
C ARG A 113 5.71 -15.31 4.90
N ASN A 114 5.98 -14.13 5.44
CA ASN A 114 7.00 -13.86 6.44
C ASN A 114 6.35 -13.26 7.72
N ARG A 115 7.14 -12.60 8.57
CA ARG A 115 6.68 -11.98 9.83
C ARG A 115 6.98 -10.48 9.87
N ILE A 116 7.01 -9.82 8.70
CA ILE A 116 7.37 -8.41 8.57
C ILE A 116 6.25 -7.55 9.18
N ARG A 117 6.64 -6.60 10.04
CA ARG A 117 5.71 -5.68 10.70
C ARG A 117 5.76 -4.27 10.15
N ASN A 118 6.93 -3.84 9.71
CA ASN A 118 7.16 -2.48 9.22
C ASN A 118 7.78 -2.51 7.83
N VAL A 119 7.33 -1.59 6.98
CA VAL A 119 7.90 -1.38 5.64
C VAL A 119 8.67 -0.06 5.68
N PRO A 120 10.00 -0.07 5.47
CA PRO A 120 10.76 1.17 5.37
C PRO A 120 10.28 2.02 4.19
N GLY A 121 10.13 3.33 4.39
CA GLY A 121 9.66 4.25 3.34
C GLY A 121 10.51 4.20 2.08
N ASP A 122 11.80 4.02 2.25
CA ASP A 122 12.75 3.97 1.15
C ASP A 122 12.56 2.74 0.23
N VAL A 123 12.02 1.63 0.72
CA VAL A 123 11.73 0.44 -0.10
C VAL A 123 10.66 0.75 -1.14
N LEU A 124 9.64 1.52 -0.75
CA LEU A 124 8.61 1.98 -1.68
C LEU A 124 9.09 3.08 -2.64
N ASN A 125 10.35 3.51 -2.49
CA ASN A 125 11.01 4.52 -3.31
C ASN A 125 12.07 3.92 -4.25
N MET A 126 12.14 2.61 -4.39
CA MET A 126 13.11 1.95 -5.25
C MET A 126 12.77 2.16 -6.73
N PRO A 127 13.68 2.75 -7.53
CA PRO A 127 13.35 3.29 -8.85
C PRO A 127 13.06 2.23 -9.92
N SER A 128 13.55 1.02 -9.75
CA SER A 128 13.40 -0.07 -10.72
C SER A 128 12.41 -1.15 -10.29
N LEU A 129 11.89 -1.05 -9.07
CA LEU A 129 11.03 -2.09 -8.51
C LEU A 129 9.67 -2.07 -9.22
N TRP A 130 9.36 -3.14 -9.93
CA TRP A 130 8.11 -3.33 -10.65
C TRP A 130 7.12 -4.21 -9.90
N LEU A 131 7.60 -5.27 -9.24
CA LEU A 131 6.78 -6.15 -8.42
C LEU A 131 7.26 -6.15 -6.97
N LEU A 132 6.35 -5.79 -6.06
CA LEU A 132 6.55 -5.87 -4.62
C LEU A 132 5.48 -6.77 -4.00
N ASP A 133 5.89 -7.98 -3.58
CA ASP A 133 5.01 -8.90 -2.88
C ASP A 133 5.38 -8.99 -1.39
N LEU A 134 4.55 -8.39 -0.56
CA LEU A 134 4.60 -8.42 0.91
C LEU A 134 3.35 -9.09 1.48
N SER A 135 2.65 -9.89 0.70
CA SER A 135 1.43 -10.56 1.13
C SER A 135 1.67 -11.53 2.27
N HIS A 136 0.64 -11.76 3.10
CA HIS A 136 0.69 -12.68 4.24
C HIS A 136 1.84 -12.41 5.22
N ASN A 137 1.94 -11.17 5.66
CA ASN A 137 2.85 -10.69 6.69
C ASN A 137 2.09 -10.14 7.90
N GLU A 138 2.77 -9.40 8.77
CA GLU A 138 2.18 -8.79 9.96
C GLU A 138 2.13 -7.26 9.88
N ILE A 139 2.10 -6.69 8.68
CA ILE A 139 2.19 -5.24 8.44
C ILE A 139 0.91 -4.56 8.94
N GLN A 140 1.06 -3.55 9.80
CA GLN A 140 -0.05 -2.78 10.37
C GLN A 140 -0.23 -1.41 9.71
N THR A 141 0.88 -0.81 9.28
CA THR A 141 0.91 0.53 8.66
C THR A 141 1.88 0.56 7.49
N LEU A 142 1.60 1.42 6.52
CA LEU A 142 2.52 1.76 5.46
C LEU A 142 3.11 3.16 5.70
N PRO A 143 4.32 3.44 5.23
CA PRO A 143 4.92 4.77 5.35
C PRO A 143 4.13 5.80 4.55
N GLU A 144 4.10 7.05 5.01
CA GLU A 144 3.33 8.12 4.39
C GLU A 144 4.03 8.85 3.23
N VAL A 145 5.31 8.60 3.01
CA VAL A 145 6.11 9.37 2.04
C VAL A 145 6.38 8.52 0.80
N TYR A 146 5.84 8.97 -0.33
CA TYR A 146 6.10 8.40 -1.65
C TYR A 146 6.54 9.53 -2.58
N PRO A 147 7.71 9.43 -3.23
CA PRO A 147 8.11 10.39 -4.25
C PRO A 147 7.20 10.31 -5.46
N ASP A 148 7.01 11.45 -6.11
CA ASP A 148 6.27 11.50 -7.37
C ASP A 148 7.05 10.75 -8.46
N GLY A 149 6.34 9.93 -9.22
CA GLY A 149 6.84 9.43 -10.50
C GLY A 149 7.42 8.03 -10.53
N LEU A 150 7.35 7.29 -9.43
CA LEU A 150 7.75 5.88 -9.44
C LEU A 150 6.72 5.02 -10.18
N TYR A 151 7.23 4.00 -10.85
CA TYR A 151 6.45 3.03 -11.61
C TYR A 151 6.40 1.72 -10.86
N TYR A 152 5.19 1.25 -10.58
CA TYR A 152 4.95 -0.09 -10.06
C TYR A 152 3.94 -0.79 -10.95
N GLY A 153 4.24 -2.04 -11.38
CA GLY A 153 3.22 -2.89 -11.98
C GLY A 153 2.31 -3.45 -10.89
N GLU A 154 2.89 -4.13 -9.92
CA GLU A 154 2.13 -4.86 -8.90
C GLU A 154 2.64 -4.61 -7.48
N ILE A 155 1.70 -4.32 -6.59
CA ILE A 155 1.94 -4.24 -5.14
C ILE A 155 0.96 -5.16 -4.43
N LEU A 156 1.47 -6.23 -3.81
CA LEU A 156 0.68 -7.23 -3.13
C LEU A 156 0.86 -7.09 -1.62
N LEU A 157 -0.19 -6.67 -0.94
CA LEU A 157 -0.26 -6.43 0.51
C LEU A 157 -1.40 -7.22 1.17
N ASN A 158 -2.01 -8.16 0.43
CA ASN A 158 -3.10 -8.97 0.95
C ASN A 158 -2.67 -9.86 2.12
N GLY A 159 -3.60 -10.19 3.02
CA GLY A 159 -3.33 -11.06 4.15
C GLY A 159 -2.42 -10.43 5.22
N ASN A 160 -2.50 -9.11 5.41
CA ASN A 160 -1.79 -8.37 6.44
C ASN A 160 -2.71 -7.87 7.57
N LYS A 161 -2.23 -6.96 8.39
CA LYS A 161 -2.98 -6.37 9.51
C LYS A 161 -3.21 -4.86 9.31
N LEU A 162 -3.24 -4.40 8.04
CA LEU A 162 -3.39 -2.99 7.70
C LEU A 162 -4.72 -2.44 8.20
N ILE A 163 -4.68 -1.34 8.95
CA ILE A 163 -5.86 -0.63 9.47
C ILE A 163 -6.25 0.49 8.49
N SER A 164 -5.28 1.06 7.83
CA SER A 164 -5.43 2.12 6.84
C SER A 164 -4.34 2.06 5.79
N VAL A 165 -4.59 2.75 4.69
CA VAL A 165 -3.61 2.95 3.61
C VAL A 165 -3.40 4.44 3.45
N PRO A 166 -2.16 4.92 3.36
CA PRO A 166 -1.88 6.34 3.13
C PRO A 166 -2.50 6.84 1.82
N ASP A 167 -3.15 8.00 1.86
CA ASP A 167 -3.78 8.58 0.67
C ASP A 167 -2.78 8.93 -0.44
N ASN A 168 -1.52 9.20 -0.07
CA ASN A 168 -0.46 9.50 -1.01
C ASN A 168 0.09 8.26 -1.76
N LEU A 169 -0.38 7.04 -1.43
CA LEU A 169 -0.14 5.85 -2.26
C LEU A 169 -0.64 6.07 -3.70
N SER A 170 -1.66 6.92 -3.88
CA SER A 170 -2.18 7.34 -5.19
C SER A 170 -1.17 8.14 -6.05
N ARG A 171 -0.04 8.58 -5.48
CA ARG A 171 1.05 9.25 -6.21
C ARG A 171 1.93 8.27 -6.99
N LEU A 172 1.93 7.01 -6.61
CA LEU A 172 2.60 5.97 -7.38
C LEU A 172 1.94 5.90 -8.76
N LYS A 173 2.75 6.05 -9.79
CA LYS A 173 2.26 6.00 -11.17
C LYS A 173 2.21 4.56 -11.67
N ASN A 174 1.27 4.32 -12.59
CA ASN A 174 1.18 3.07 -13.33
C ASN A 174 1.12 1.81 -12.46
N ILE A 175 0.46 1.88 -11.30
CA ILE A 175 0.07 0.66 -10.60
C ILE A 175 -0.97 -0.04 -11.48
N GLU A 176 -0.64 -1.23 -11.94
CA GLU A 176 -1.57 -2.07 -12.70
C GLU A 176 -2.45 -2.88 -11.74
N TYR A 177 -1.85 -3.38 -10.65
CA TYR A 177 -2.55 -4.16 -9.65
C TYR A 177 -2.10 -3.83 -8.22
N LEU A 178 -3.06 -3.51 -7.36
CA LEU A 178 -2.85 -3.30 -5.93
C LEU A 178 -3.78 -4.21 -5.14
N SER A 179 -3.20 -5.18 -4.42
CA SER A 179 -3.98 -6.06 -3.55
C SER A 179 -3.86 -5.64 -2.08
N LEU A 180 -4.99 -5.25 -1.49
CA LEU A 180 -5.17 -4.92 -0.08
C LEU A 180 -6.18 -5.87 0.58
N ALA A 181 -6.55 -6.97 -0.09
CA ALA A 181 -7.53 -7.93 0.38
C ALA A 181 -7.09 -8.60 1.71
N HIS A 182 -8.05 -9.12 2.46
CA HIS A 182 -7.78 -9.83 3.72
C HIS A 182 -6.94 -9.00 4.71
N ASN A 183 -7.31 -7.74 4.92
CA ASN A 183 -6.73 -6.83 5.91
C ASN A 183 -7.77 -6.40 6.95
N LYS A 184 -7.45 -5.37 7.73
CA LYS A 184 -8.33 -4.80 8.78
C LYS A 184 -8.68 -3.34 8.49
N LEU A 185 -8.81 -2.99 7.19
CA LEU A 185 -9.05 -1.60 6.79
C LEU A 185 -10.35 -1.07 7.39
N LEU A 186 -10.27 0.10 8.01
CA LEU A 186 -11.41 0.84 8.56
C LEU A 186 -12.03 1.76 7.51
N TYR A 187 -11.20 2.28 6.63
CA TYR A 187 -11.58 3.14 5.51
C TYR A 187 -10.65 2.88 4.32
N ALA A 188 -11.16 3.09 3.13
CA ALA A 188 -10.38 3.03 1.91
C ALA A 188 -9.87 4.43 1.53
N PRO A 189 -8.73 4.53 0.81
CA PRO A 189 -8.23 5.82 0.32
C PRO A 189 -9.28 6.51 -0.55
N ALA A 190 -9.64 7.75 -0.19
CA ALA A 190 -10.61 8.54 -0.96
C ALA A 190 -9.98 9.33 -2.11
N VAL A 191 -8.67 9.25 -2.26
CA VAL A 191 -7.93 9.89 -3.36
C VAL A 191 -7.98 8.99 -4.58
N ALA A 192 -8.42 9.54 -5.72
CA ALA A 192 -8.46 8.79 -6.97
C ALA A 192 -7.05 8.40 -7.39
N PHE A 193 -6.83 7.12 -7.63
CA PHE A 193 -5.64 6.65 -8.32
C PHE A 193 -5.68 7.17 -9.76
N ARG A 194 -4.56 7.73 -10.23
CA ARG A 194 -4.46 8.33 -11.56
C ARG A 194 -4.43 7.32 -12.70
N SER A 195 -4.21 6.06 -12.39
CA SER A 195 -4.17 4.94 -13.34
C SER A 195 -5.48 4.16 -13.28
N GLU A 196 -5.75 3.39 -14.32
CA GLU A 196 -6.82 2.36 -14.34
C GLU A 196 -6.44 1.17 -13.45
N ALA A 197 -5.78 1.42 -12.31
CA ALA A 197 -5.29 0.40 -11.41
C ALA A 197 -6.44 -0.51 -10.97
N ASN A 198 -6.24 -1.79 -11.07
CA ASN A 198 -7.12 -2.78 -10.47
C ASN A 198 -6.78 -2.88 -8.98
N ILE A 199 -7.68 -2.39 -8.11
CA ILE A 199 -7.47 -2.37 -6.67
C ILE A 199 -8.40 -3.38 -6.02
N ASN A 200 -7.82 -4.40 -5.41
CA ASN A 200 -8.57 -5.39 -4.65
C ASN A 200 -8.52 -5.05 -3.16
N ILE A 201 -9.68 -4.75 -2.55
CA ILE A 201 -9.88 -4.48 -1.12
C ILE A 201 -10.83 -5.48 -0.45
N ASP A 202 -11.09 -6.62 -1.07
CA ASP A 202 -12.01 -7.62 -0.58
C ASP A 202 -11.60 -8.19 0.78
N HIS A 203 -12.54 -8.78 1.50
CA HIS A 203 -12.30 -9.41 2.80
C HIS A 203 -11.65 -8.49 3.85
N ASN A 204 -12.05 -7.21 3.86
CA ASN A 204 -11.76 -6.26 4.94
C ASN A 204 -13.01 -6.13 5.82
N PRO A 205 -13.13 -6.88 6.93
CA PRO A 205 -14.39 -7.04 7.65
C PRO A 205 -14.90 -5.74 8.28
N PHE A 206 -14.03 -4.78 8.51
CA PHE A 206 -14.37 -3.49 9.11
C PHE A 206 -14.67 -2.40 8.08
N LEU A 207 -14.44 -2.67 6.80
CA LEU A 207 -14.64 -1.72 5.71
C LEU A 207 -16.11 -1.74 5.29
N ASN A 208 -16.91 -0.81 5.78
CA ASN A 208 -18.35 -0.74 5.53
C ASN A 208 -18.72 0.09 4.30
N TYR A 209 -17.76 0.75 3.68
CA TYR A 209 -17.97 1.54 2.47
C TYR A 209 -16.78 1.47 1.53
N VAL A 210 -17.05 1.77 0.26
CA VAL A 210 -16.02 1.84 -0.78
C VAL A 210 -16.11 3.20 -1.46
N PRO A 211 -14.99 3.94 -1.62
CA PRO A 211 -14.98 5.11 -2.48
C PRO A 211 -15.35 4.74 -3.91
N ALA A 212 -16.06 5.62 -4.61
CA ALA A 212 -16.49 5.38 -5.99
C ALA A 212 -15.34 5.16 -6.99
N THR A 213 -14.11 5.50 -6.58
CA THR A 213 -12.87 5.33 -7.35
C THR A 213 -12.31 3.90 -7.29
N ILE A 214 -12.87 3.03 -6.43
CA ILE A 214 -12.40 1.67 -6.20
C ILE A 214 -13.53 0.69 -6.49
N LYS A 215 -13.26 -0.34 -7.28
CA LYS A 215 -14.18 -1.47 -7.47
C LYS A 215 -13.93 -2.50 -6.36
N ALA A 216 -14.97 -2.92 -5.67
CA ALA A 216 -14.87 -3.98 -4.66
C ALA A 216 -16.11 -4.86 -4.72
N GLU A 217 -15.92 -6.16 -4.65
CA GLU A 217 -16.99 -7.16 -4.76
C GLU A 217 -17.43 -7.67 -3.39
N ASN A 218 -16.51 -7.82 -2.42
CA ASN A 218 -16.75 -8.45 -1.12
C ASN A 218 -16.24 -7.59 0.05
N CYS A 219 -16.88 -6.45 0.30
CA CYS A 219 -16.58 -5.59 1.45
C CYS A 219 -17.59 -5.80 2.58
N GLY A 220 -17.07 -5.99 3.79
CA GLY A 220 -17.78 -5.73 5.04
C GLY A 220 -18.91 -6.69 5.41
N THR A 221 -18.57 -7.78 6.08
CA THR A 221 -19.52 -8.43 7.00
C THR A 221 -19.43 -7.72 8.35
N GLN A 222 -20.61 -7.35 8.90
CA GLN A 222 -20.74 -6.65 10.18
C GLN A 222 -19.88 -7.29 11.28
N GLN A 223 -18.81 -6.62 11.69
CA GLN A 223 -18.21 -6.80 13.00
C GLN A 223 -18.11 -5.43 13.66
N PHE A 224 -18.64 -5.32 14.87
CA PHE A 224 -18.49 -4.11 15.69
C PHE A 224 -17.01 -4.01 16.10
N LEU A 225 -16.37 -2.92 15.72
CA LEU A 225 -15.10 -2.53 16.30
C LEU A 225 -15.35 -1.93 17.68
N GLU A 226 -14.65 -2.44 18.69
CA GLU A 226 -14.45 -1.68 19.91
C GLU A 226 -13.69 -0.40 19.53
N ALA A 227 -14.36 0.74 19.77
CA ALA A 227 -14.01 2.05 19.21
C ALA A 227 -12.82 2.72 19.92
N HIS A 228 -11.69 2.04 20.08
CA HIS A 228 -10.58 2.59 20.85
C HIS A 228 -9.46 3.26 20.06
N MET A 229 -9.61 3.43 18.73
CA MET A 229 -8.34 3.62 18.02
C MET A 229 -8.07 4.95 17.33
N LEU A 230 -8.98 5.83 17.00
CA LEU A 230 -8.60 7.14 16.38
C LEU A 230 -9.74 8.16 16.45
N PRO A 231 -9.42 9.47 16.59
CA PRO A 231 -10.41 10.54 16.53
C PRO A 231 -10.91 10.73 15.09
N ASN A 232 -11.90 9.96 14.70
CA ASN A 232 -12.43 9.96 13.36
C ASN A 232 -13.87 10.48 13.34
N ILE A 233 -14.25 11.14 12.25
CA ILE A 233 -15.65 11.44 12.00
C ILE A 233 -16.34 10.13 11.61
N THR A 234 -17.44 9.83 12.30
CA THR A 234 -18.26 8.66 12.01
C THR A 234 -19.56 9.11 11.36
N LEU A 235 -19.92 8.51 10.23
CA LEU A 235 -21.20 8.68 9.58
C LEU A 235 -22.09 7.51 9.94
N THR A 236 -23.24 7.76 10.54
CA THR A 236 -24.22 6.70 10.85
C THR A 236 -25.31 6.68 9.79
N CYS A 237 -25.45 5.56 9.08
CA CYS A 237 -26.46 5.35 8.07
C CYS A 237 -27.05 3.95 8.20
N ASN A 238 -28.40 3.82 8.24
CA ASN A 238 -29.10 2.53 8.33
C ASN A 238 -28.53 1.59 9.41
N CYS A 239 -28.31 2.11 10.63
CA CYS A 239 -27.74 1.39 11.77
C CYS A 239 -26.31 0.88 11.56
N ARG A 240 -25.58 1.40 10.59
CA ARG A 240 -24.15 1.12 10.37
C ARG A 240 -23.34 2.38 10.57
N ASP A 241 -22.19 2.22 11.19
CA ASP A 241 -21.22 3.28 11.39
C ASP A 241 -20.11 3.16 10.33
N LEU A 242 -19.83 4.29 9.68
CA LEU A 242 -18.85 4.41 8.60
C LEU A 242 -17.75 5.35 9.06
N ILE A 243 -16.55 4.83 9.14
CA ILE A 243 -15.37 5.60 9.56
C ILE A 243 -14.72 6.21 8.32
N ILE A 244 -14.52 7.51 8.32
CA ILE A 244 -13.84 8.21 7.23
C ILE A 244 -12.41 8.60 7.61
N SER A 245 -11.57 8.88 6.60
CA SER A 245 -10.17 9.24 6.80
C SER A 245 -10.00 10.32 7.87
N PRO A 246 -9.11 10.14 8.88
CA PRO A 246 -8.86 11.10 9.96
C PRO A 246 -8.29 12.42 9.47
N LYS A 247 -7.81 12.49 8.22
CA LYS A 247 -7.38 13.75 7.58
C LYS A 247 -8.55 14.69 7.29
N ILE A 248 -9.74 14.13 7.02
CA ILE A 248 -10.96 14.93 6.82
C ILE A 248 -11.45 15.34 8.22
N LYS A 249 -11.34 16.63 8.52
CA LYS A 249 -11.73 17.20 9.80
C LYS A 249 -13.18 17.68 9.84
N GLU A 250 -13.73 18.00 8.68
CA GLU A 250 -15.08 18.51 8.53
C GLU A 250 -15.80 17.81 7.38
N VAL A 251 -16.98 17.29 7.65
CA VAL A 251 -17.84 16.64 6.67
C VAL A 251 -19.15 17.38 6.55
N PHE A 252 -19.56 17.65 5.35
CA PHE A 252 -20.85 18.26 5.07
C PHE A 252 -21.73 17.33 4.24
N SER A 253 -23.00 17.21 4.65
CA SER A 253 -23.96 16.54 3.79
C SER A 253 -24.26 17.41 2.57
N VAL A 254 -24.35 16.79 1.41
CA VAL A 254 -24.75 17.47 0.16
C VAL A 254 -26.15 18.08 0.25
N ARG A 255 -26.99 17.56 1.14
CA ARG A 255 -28.35 18.05 1.42
C ARG A 255 -28.40 19.20 2.45
N GLY A 256 -27.33 19.42 3.21
CA GLY A 256 -27.25 20.49 4.22
C GLY A 256 -27.03 21.89 3.62
N ASN A 257 -26.72 22.87 4.46
CA ASN A 257 -26.39 24.22 3.98
C ASN A 257 -25.08 24.25 3.20
N ALA A 258 -24.92 25.27 2.33
CA ALA A 258 -23.66 25.47 1.62
C ALA A 258 -22.60 26.03 2.60
N HIS A 259 -21.42 25.44 2.58
CA HIS A 259 -20.25 25.90 3.33
C HIS A 259 -19.15 26.34 2.37
N CYS A 260 -18.40 27.36 2.74
CA CYS A 260 -17.23 27.79 2.00
C CYS A 260 -15.97 27.19 2.62
N PRO A 261 -15.03 26.67 1.82
CA PRO A 261 -13.73 26.23 2.30
C PRO A 261 -13.00 27.32 3.07
N THR A 262 -12.21 26.93 4.06
CA THR A 262 -11.32 27.87 4.75
C THR A 262 -10.21 28.38 3.81
N LEU A 263 -9.64 29.55 4.11
CA LEU A 263 -8.46 30.05 3.38
C LEU A 263 -7.30 29.06 3.43
N LYS A 264 -7.16 28.34 4.55
CA LYS A 264 -6.19 27.26 4.71
C LYS A 264 -6.38 26.16 3.66
N GLU A 265 -7.61 25.70 3.47
CA GLU A 265 -7.94 24.66 2.49
C GLU A 265 -7.66 25.13 1.06
N PHE A 266 -8.00 26.38 0.72
CA PHE A 266 -7.68 26.96 -0.59
C PHE A 266 -6.18 27.06 -0.83
N ALA A 267 -5.40 27.49 0.17
CA ALA A 267 -3.95 27.58 0.08
C ALA A 267 -3.31 26.19 -0.13
N LEU A 268 -3.73 25.18 0.64
CA LEU A 268 -3.24 23.81 0.48
C LEU A 268 -3.53 23.25 -0.92
N ARG A 269 -4.74 23.47 -1.43
CA ARG A 269 -5.13 23.06 -2.80
C ARG A 269 -4.28 23.74 -3.86
N ALA A 270 -4.10 25.06 -3.76
CA ALA A 270 -3.32 25.82 -4.71
C ALA A 270 -1.86 25.38 -4.76
N LEU A 271 -1.20 25.29 -3.60
CA LEU A 271 0.20 24.87 -3.49
C LEU A 271 0.40 23.43 -4.03
N TYR A 272 -0.53 22.55 -3.73
CA TYR A 272 -0.46 21.16 -4.17
C TYR A 272 -0.65 21.01 -5.69
N VAL A 273 -1.66 21.70 -6.26
CA VAL A 273 -1.99 21.62 -7.71
C VAL A 273 -0.92 22.28 -8.55
N TRP A 274 -0.45 23.46 -8.14
CA TRP A 274 0.54 24.22 -8.91
C TRP A 274 1.96 23.70 -8.73
N LYS A 275 2.18 22.75 -7.81
CA LYS A 275 3.53 22.23 -7.49
C LYS A 275 4.54 23.37 -7.25
N THR A 276 4.06 24.46 -6.67
CA THR A 276 4.88 25.64 -6.43
C THR A 276 5.99 25.28 -5.45
N PRO A 277 7.27 25.41 -5.81
CA PRO A 277 8.35 25.21 -4.89
C PRO A 277 8.26 26.28 -3.80
N PHE A 278 8.20 25.87 -2.54
CA PHE A 278 8.19 26.77 -1.39
C PHE A 278 9.35 26.40 -0.47
N SER A 279 10.01 27.43 0.08
CA SER A 279 10.95 27.21 1.16
C SER A 279 10.19 26.75 2.40
N LYS A 280 10.72 25.75 3.10
CA LYS A 280 10.16 25.29 4.38
C LYS A 280 10.08 26.43 5.42
N ASP A 281 10.87 27.47 5.24
CA ASP A 281 10.91 28.63 6.12
C ASP A 281 9.76 29.62 5.83
N CYS A 282 9.16 29.55 4.65
CA CYS A 282 8.06 30.44 4.24
C CYS A 282 6.67 29.87 4.53
N VAL A 283 6.56 28.60 4.86
CA VAL A 283 5.29 27.91 5.12
C VAL A 283 5.32 27.28 6.51
N PRO A 284 4.29 27.51 7.35
CA PRO A 284 4.21 26.90 8.66
C PRO A 284 4.38 25.37 8.60
N ARG A 285 5.16 24.80 9.54
CA ARG A 285 5.55 23.39 9.55
C ARG A 285 4.37 22.43 9.39
N HIS A 286 3.26 22.69 10.10
CA HIS A 286 2.05 21.86 10.02
C HIS A 286 1.38 21.88 8.62
N LEU A 287 1.56 22.95 7.83
CA LEU A 287 1.08 22.98 6.44
C LEU A 287 2.03 22.23 5.50
N CYS A 288 3.34 22.31 5.76
CA CYS A 288 4.32 21.48 5.03
C CYS A 288 4.06 19.99 5.24
N GLU A 289 3.75 19.57 6.46
CA GLU A 289 3.40 18.20 6.79
C GLU A 289 2.11 17.76 6.06
N GLN A 290 1.07 18.58 6.03
CA GLN A 290 -0.17 18.31 5.31
C GLN A 290 0.05 18.21 3.78
N LEU A 291 0.86 19.08 3.21
CA LEU A 291 1.20 19.04 1.78
C LEU A 291 2.02 17.78 1.44
N SER A 292 2.96 17.42 2.30
CA SER A 292 3.81 16.23 2.12
C SER A 292 3.00 14.94 2.21
N SER A 293 2.07 14.85 3.16
CA SER A 293 1.20 13.69 3.31
C SER A 293 0.12 13.58 2.23
N GLY A 294 -0.05 14.62 1.40
CA GLY A 294 -1.03 14.67 0.32
C GLY A 294 -2.46 14.93 0.77
N PRO A 295 -3.40 15.07 -0.18
CA PRO A 295 -4.80 15.32 0.11
C PRO A 295 -5.48 14.15 0.79
N ALA A 296 -6.52 14.44 1.57
CA ALA A 296 -7.36 13.43 2.22
C ALA A 296 -8.36 12.78 1.26
N ALA A 297 -8.78 13.50 0.23
CA ALA A 297 -9.69 13.01 -0.80
C ALA A 297 -9.53 13.78 -2.10
N SER A 298 -10.06 13.22 -3.20
CA SER A 298 -10.23 13.91 -4.48
C SER A 298 -11.72 14.07 -4.80
N CYS A 299 -12.08 15.21 -5.36
CA CYS A 299 -13.45 15.45 -5.78
C CYS A 299 -13.84 14.50 -6.92
N MET A 300 -14.93 13.77 -6.78
CA MET A 300 -15.40 12.81 -7.78
C MET A 300 -15.74 13.45 -9.13
N GLN A 301 -16.16 14.72 -9.13
CA GLN A 301 -16.56 15.42 -10.36
C GLN A 301 -15.38 16.14 -11.06
N CYS A 302 -14.56 16.91 -10.31
CA CYS A 302 -13.54 17.78 -10.90
C CYS A 302 -12.11 17.36 -10.56
N LEU A 303 -11.93 16.27 -9.83
CA LEU A 303 -10.66 15.69 -9.39
C LEU A 303 -9.77 16.63 -8.54
N ARG A 304 -10.29 17.77 -8.10
CA ARG A 304 -9.55 18.70 -7.22
C ARG A 304 -9.26 18.05 -5.87
N PRO A 305 -8.06 18.24 -5.33
CA PRO A 305 -7.68 17.72 -4.01
C PRO A 305 -8.47 18.41 -2.90
N MET A 306 -8.74 17.68 -1.82
CA MET A 306 -9.36 18.14 -0.59
C MET A 306 -8.51 17.69 0.58
N PHE A 307 -8.14 18.60 1.49
CA PHE A 307 -7.20 18.31 2.58
C PHE A 307 -7.88 18.11 3.92
N THR A 308 -8.82 18.96 4.26
CA THR A 308 -9.40 18.97 5.60
C THR A 308 -10.91 18.85 5.62
N TYR A 309 -11.59 19.12 4.51
CA TYR A 309 -13.05 19.03 4.46
C TYR A 309 -13.55 18.40 3.15
N SER A 310 -14.76 17.85 3.20
CA SER A 310 -15.44 17.30 2.04
C SER A 310 -16.96 17.32 2.20
N TYR A 311 -17.67 17.49 1.09
CA TYR A 311 -19.07 17.09 0.98
C TYR A 311 -19.12 15.60 0.67
N VAL A 312 -19.92 14.86 1.42
CA VAL A 312 -20.08 13.41 1.25
C VAL A 312 -21.48 13.08 0.79
N CYS A 313 -21.58 12.19 -0.19
CA CYS A 313 -22.79 11.54 -0.62
C CYS A 313 -22.62 10.03 -0.45
N LEU A 314 -23.56 9.37 0.21
CA LEU A 314 -23.61 7.92 0.32
C LEU A 314 -24.64 7.38 -0.65
N LEU A 315 -24.23 6.43 -1.47
CA LEU A 315 -25.08 5.76 -2.45
C LEU A 315 -25.11 4.27 -2.16
N GLN A 316 -26.26 3.65 -2.38
CA GLN A 316 -26.40 2.20 -2.32
C GLN A 316 -26.94 1.69 -3.66
N TYR A 317 -26.33 0.64 -4.17
CA TYR A 317 -26.86 -0.14 -5.29
C TYR A 317 -27.78 -1.23 -4.75
N GLU A 318 -28.90 -1.48 -5.41
CA GLU A 318 -29.88 -2.50 -4.97
C GLU A 318 -29.28 -3.90 -4.80
N SER A 319 -28.26 -4.21 -5.59
CA SER A 319 -27.58 -5.51 -5.58
C SER A 319 -26.42 -5.63 -4.60
N HIS A 320 -26.04 -4.56 -3.87
CA HIS A 320 -24.84 -4.53 -3.07
C HIS A 320 -25.12 -4.32 -1.59
N THR A 321 -24.40 -5.04 -0.74
CA THR A 321 -24.51 -4.94 0.72
C THR A 321 -23.74 -3.77 1.33
N HIS A 322 -22.84 -3.15 0.58
CA HIS A 322 -22.00 -2.04 1.04
C HIS A 322 -22.46 -0.70 0.49
N PHE A 323 -22.09 0.37 1.19
CA PHE A 323 -22.32 1.73 0.75
C PHE A 323 -21.18 2.21 -0.15
N ASN A 324 -21.52 3.02 -1.14
CA ASN A 324 -20.55 3.71 -1.97
C ASN A 324 -20.46 5.16 -1.51
N ALA A 325 -19.31 5.56 -0.95
CA ALA A 325 -19.08 6.93 -0.50
C ALA A 325 -18.43 7.76 -1.60
N GLN A 326 -19.02 8.90 -1.89
CA GLN A 326 -18.53 9.84 -2.89
C GLN A 326 -18.20 11.18 -2.24
N TYR A 327 -17.06 11.72 -2.59
CA TYR A 327 -16.51 12.95 -2.02
C TYR A 327 -16.52 14.07 -3.05
N PHE A 328 -16.99 15.26 -2.65
CA PHE A 328 -17.09 16.43 -3.51
C PHE A 328 -16.48 17.67 -2.86
N CYS A 329 -15.82 18.49 -3.64
CA CYS A 329 -15.24 19.74 -3.15
C CYS A 329 -16.30 20.84 -2.97
N SER A 330 -17.49 20.70 -3.54
CA SER A 330 -18.61 21.64 -3.44
C SER A 330 -19.95 20.98 -3.77
N LYS A 331 -21.05 21.61 -3.41
CA LYS A 331 -22.40 21.22 -3.82
C LYS A 331 -22.60 21.30 -5.33
N SER A 332 -21.97 22.29 -5.98
CA SER A 332 -22.04 22.43 -7.45
C SER A 332 -21.46 21.19 -8.15
N CYS A 333 -20.32 20.68 -7.63
CA CYS A 333 -19.73 19.45 -8.17
C CYS A 333 -20.63 18.23 -7.95
N HIS A 334 -21.29 18.11 -6.80
CA HIS A 334 -22.28 17.07 -6.57
C HIS A 334 -23.47 17.19 -7.53
N GLY A 335 -24.00 18.41 -7.71
CA GLY A 335 -25.12 18.66 -8.64
C GLY A 335 -24.81 18.26 -10.09
N ALA A 336 -23.62 18.65 -10.58
CA ALA A 336 -23.15 18.26 -11.92
C ALA A 336 -22.98 16.73 -12.05
N PHE A 337 -22.42 16.08 -11.05
CA PHE A 337 -22.30 14.64 -11.01
C PHE A 337 -23.66 13.91 -11.03
N LYS A 338 -24.60 14.41 -10.24
CA LYS A 338 -25.98 13.86 -10.21
C LYS A 338 -26.67 13.94 -11.58
N GLN A 339 -26.52 15.05 -12.28
CA GLN A 339 -27.04 15.19 -13.65
C GLN A 339 -26.41 14.18 -14.61
N LEU A 340 -25.09 13.96 -14.53
CA LEU A 340 -24.39 12.97 -15.37
C LEU A 340 -24.86 11.54 -15.13
N ILE A 341 -25.06 11.16 -13.87
CA ILE A 341 -25.54 9.81 -13.52
C ILE A 341 -26.98 9.60 -13.98
N THR A 342 -27.86 10.57 -13.75
CA THR A 342 -29.27 10.47 -14.15
C THR A 342 -29.41 10.31 -15.67
N ASN A 343 -28.52 10.96 -16.44
CA ASN A 343 -28.58 10.92 -17.91
C ASN A 343 -27.92 9.68 -18.53
N ARG A 344 -26.91 9.08 -17.86
CA ARG A 344 -26.15 7.94 -18.42
C ARG A 344 -26.59 6.57 -17.93
N TYR A 345 -27.09 6.49 -16.73
CA TYR A 345 -27.42 5.22 -16.10
C TYR A 345 -28.87 5.27 -15.60
N GLN A 346 -29.75 4.53 -16.23
CA GLN A 346 -31.10 4.24 -15.72
C GLN A 346 -31.06 3.37 -14.45
N MET A 347 -29.90 3.28 -13.77
CA MET A 347 -29.73 2.50 -12.55
C MET A 347 -30.31 3.27 -11.37
N VAL A 348 -31.14 2.59 -10.60
CA VAL A 348 -31.72 3.13 -9.36
C VAL A 348 -30.62 3.21 -8.30
N LEU A 349 -29.94 4.36 -8.24
CA LEU A 349 -29.03 4.72 -7.19
C LEU A 349 -29.79 5.44 -6.09
N GLN A 350 -29.91 4.83 -4.94
CA GLN A 350 -30.51 5.44 -3.79
C GLN A 350 -29.48 6.29 -3.03
N GLU A 351 -29.72 7.59 -2.97
CA GLU A 351 -28.95 8.49 -2.11
C GLU A 351 -29.45 8.37 -0.67
N LEU A 352 -28.57 7.97 0.24
CA LEU A 352 -28.90 7.70 1.63
C LEU A 352 -28.73 8.92 2.52
N ASN A 353 -29.59 9.05 3.51
CA ASN A 353 -29.43 10.00 4.61
C ASN A 353 -28.46 9.42 5.65
N PHE A 354 -27.60 10.26 6.20
CA PHE A 354 -26.71 9.89 7.28
C PHE A 354 -26.65 10.97 8.35
N LYS A 355 -26.28 10.57 9.57
CA LYS A 355 -25.97 11.47 10.68
C LYS A 355 -24.45 11.54 10.84
N ILE A 356 -23.94 12.73 11.14
CA ILE A 356 -22.53 12.95 11.43
C ILE A 356 -22.40 12.90 12.96
N LYS A 357 -21.57 11.99 13.45
CA LYS A 357 -21.17 11.94 14.86
C LYS A 357 -19.74 12.50 14.93
N PRO A 358 -19.53 13.72 15.43
CA PRO A 358 -18.19 14.20 15.72
C PRO A 358 -17.60 13.36 16.87
N TYR A 359 -16.29 13.20 16.87
CA TYR A 359 -15.60 12.56 17.97
C TYR A 359 -15.69 13.46 19.21
N ASP A 360 -16.32 12.97 20.27
CA ASP A 360 -16.38 13.68 21.56
C ASP A 360 -15.07 13.46 22.31
N PHE A 361 -14.27 14.51 22.42
CA PHE A 361 -13.02 14.52 23.20
C PHE A 361 -13.21 14.31 24.72
N PHE A 362 -14.44 14.21 25.20
CA PHE A 362 -14.78 14.20 26.64
C PHE A 362 -15.15 12.81 27.19
N GLN A 363 -14.97 11.74 26.45
CA GLN A 363 -15.21 10.36 26.95
C GLN A 363 -13.93 9.52 26.94
N SER A 364 -12.88 10.00 27.59
CA SER A 364 -11.72 9.16 27.97
C SER A 364 -11.34 9.42 29.41
#